data_348ef3c5c8fe5588fa77d0be7a5e45be
#
_entry.id   348ef3c5c8fe5588fa77d0be7a5e45be
#
_cell.length_a   1.000
_cell.length_b   1.000
_cell.length_c   1.000
_cell.angle_alpha   90.00
_cell.angle_beta   90.00
_cell.angle_gamma   90.00
#
_symmetry.space_group_name_H-M   'P 1'
#
loop_
_entity.id
_entity.type
_entity.pdbx_description
1 polymer ?
#
loop_
_entity_poly.entity_id
_entity_poly.type
_entity_poly.pdbx_seq_one_letter_code
_entity_poly.pdbx_strand_id
1 'polypeptide(L)'
;MAEFTLSQVLEATKGTSAHTDNIKFLDVSTDTRTIESGFLFVALKGDTFDGHDFINTAIEKGATGAIVEKGRAVEGIACIEVENTLVAYQNLARYHRRRFDIPVVAITGSSGKTTTKEMVAAVLGTEFNVLKTEKNFNNEIGLPKTLLRLTAEHEACVVEMGMRGLGQIEELALIAEPTMGIITNVGTSHIELLGSREAIAEAKGELIRCLPENSVAILNEDDPYVKAMDSLAKGKTITYGIERNATCIGSHLRYKKDGIKFTCKCYDEVFDIFLPMIGEHNVYDALAAIVAGRVLGIKSNTIRKGLSEFTGTPMRQEIVPFEDIVILNDAYNANPSSMAEAIKALGQLEGKRKIAMLGDMLELGDFSEEAHREIGQLLAEEGYSVVFTFGDAAAFIAKEAKKAGLTTFRCNSHLEMANAYSDIREKGDVILVKGSRGLRMERVVEEVKDRG
;
A
#
# COMPACT_ATOMS: atom_id res chain seq x y z
N MET A 1 11.85 -9.88 -17.60
CA MET A 1 12.87 -10.69 -16.88
C MET A 1 14.15 -9.89 -16.80
N ALA A 2 14.81 -9.91 -15.63
CA ALA A 2 16.02 -9.13 -15.35
C ALA A 2 17.27 -9.94 -15.71
N GLU A 3 17.67 -9.90 -16.98
CA GLU A 3 18.88 -10.60 -17.42
C GLU A 3 20.16 -9.94 -16.90
N PHE A 4 21.11 -10.78 -16.45
CA PHE A 4 22.44 -10.35 -15.99
C PHE A 4 23.52 -11.28 -16.50
N THR A 5 24.70 -10.73 -16.75
CA THR A 5 25.93 -11.53 -16.82
C THR A 5 26.55 -11.66 -15.43
N LEU A 6 27.39 -12.68 -15.22
CA LEU A 6 28.13 -12.85 -13.96
C LEU A 6 28.94 -11.56 -13.63
N SER A 7 29.57 -10.94 -14.62
CA SER A 7 30.32 -9.69 -14.43
C SER A 7 29.42 -8.56 -13.89
N GLN A 8 28.19 -8.41 -14.40
CA GLN A 8 27.23 -7.41 -13.92
C GLN A 8 26.76 -7.70 -12.49
N VAL A 9 26.56 -8.98 -12.15
CA VAL A 9 26.20 -9.37 -10.78
C VAL A 9 27.34 -9.04 -9.82
N LEU A 10 28.60 -9.38 -10.17
CA LEU A 10 29.78 -9.05 -9.37
C LEU A 10 29.95 -7.53 -9.19
N GLU A 11 29.76 -6.76 -10.26
CA GLU A 11 29.80 -5.30 -10.21
C GLU A 11 28.73 -4.74 -9.26
N ALA A 12 27.47 -5.19 -9.40
CA ALA A 12 26.33 -4.71 -8.62
C ALA A 12 26.45 -5.07 -7.14
N THR A 13 26.85 -6.31 -6.84
CA THR A 13 26.85 -6.85 -5.47
C THR A 13 28.16 -6.64 -4.71
N LYS A 14 29.24 -6.29 -5.41
CA LYS A 14 30.61 -6.28 -4.90
C LYS A 14 31.05 -7.66 -4.37
N GLY A 15 30.41 -8.72 -4.86
CA GLY A 15 30.70 -10.10 -4.51
C GLY A 15 31.93 -10.63 -5.23
N THR A 16 32.33 -11.86 -4.87
CA THR A 16 33.40 -12.62 -5.51
C THR A 16 32.89 -13.95 -6.00
N SER A 17 33.49 -14.49 -7.05
CA SER A 17 33.20 -15.83 -7.57
C SER A 17 34.46 -16.54 -8.01
N ALA A 18 34.48 -17.85 -7.84
CA ALA A 18 35.57 -18.71 -8.40
C ALA A 18 35.39 -18.91 -9.91
N HIS A 19 34.20 -18.63 -10.46
CA HIS A 19 33.88 -18.74 -11.87
C HIS A 19 34.33 -17.49 -12.62
N THR A 20 34.93 -17.68 -13.79
CA THR A 20 35.40 -16.61 -14.69
C THR A 20 34.67 -16.61 -16.02
N ASP A 21 33.80 -17.59 -16.25
CA ASP A 21 33.05 -17.77 -17.49
C ASP A 21 32.00 -16.66 -17.70
N ASN A 22 31.68 -16.41 -18.95
CA ASN A 22 30.63 -15.45 -19.30
C ASN A 22 29.22 -16.07 -19.10
N ILE A 23 28.88 -16.37 -17.83
CA ILE A 23 27.61 -16.95 -17.46
C ILE A 23 26.52 -15.87 -17.55
N LYS A 24 25.38 -16.22 -18.17
CA LYS A 24 24.18 -15.39 -18.21
C LYS A 24 23.11 -15.97 -17.29
N PHE A 25 22.47 -15.09 -16.55
CA PHE A 25 21.30 -15.37 -15.74
C PHE A 25 20.06 -14.75 -16.40
N LEU A 26 19.02 -15.54 -16.64
CA LEU A 26 17.83 -15.10 -17.38
C LEU A 26 16.86 -14.30 -16.48
N ASP A 27 16.88 -14.56 -15.19
CA ASP A 27 16.13 -13.80 -14.19
C ASP A 27 16.69 -14.04 -12.78
N VAL A 28 16.13 -13.36 -11.77
CA VAL A 28 16.53 -13.42 -10.37
C VAL A 28 15.36 -13.86 -9.51
N SER A 29 15.55 -14.85 -8.64
CA SER A 29 14.53 -15.27 -7.69
C SER A 29 15.08 -15.51 -6.29
N THR A 30 14.28 -15.18 -5.28
CA THR A 30 14.50 -15.48 -3.86
C THR A 30 13.65 -16.66 -3.38
N ASP A 31 12.85 -17.27 -4.29
CA ASP A 31 11.87 -18.30 -3.97
C ASP A 31 12.04 -19.51 -4.89
N THR A 32 12.45 -20.64 -4.34
CA THR A 32 12.69 -21.89 -5.11
C THR A 32 11.41 -22.42 -5.78
N ARG A 33 10.22 -21.99 -5.37
CA ARG A 33 8.96 -22.39 -6.03
C ARG A 33 8.78 -21.77 -7.40
N THR A 34 9.48 -20.65 -7.65
CA THR A 34 9.42 -19.85 -8.90
C THR A 34 10.71 -19.90 -9.71
N ILE A 35 11.69 -20.72 -9.31
CA ILE A 35 12.93 -20.93 -10.06
C ILE A 35 12.64 -21.68 -11.35
N GLU A 36 13.23 -21.18 -12.43
CA GLU A 36 13.26 -21.78 -13.75
C GLU A 36 14.71 -21.94 -14.24
N SER A 37 14.90 -22.67 -15.34
CA SER A 37 16.21 -22.89 -15.92
C SER A 37 16.89 -21.55 -16.29
N GLY A 38 18.15 -21.41 -15.90
CA GLY A 38 18.95 -20.20 -16.18
C GLY A 38 18.79 -19.08 -15.14
N PHE A 39 18.03 -19.26 -14.06
CA PHE A 39 17.83 -18.23 -13.04
C PHE A 39 19.03 -18.12 -12.09
N LEU A 40 19.20 -16.92 -11.53
CA LEU A 40 20.06 -16.61 -10.40
C LEU A 40 19.23 -16.70 -9.11
N PHE A 41 19.57 -17.63 -8.24
CA PHE A 41 18.94 -17.74 -6.92
C PHE A 41 19.63 -16.83 -5.91
N VAL A 42 18.87 -16.12 -5.07
CA VAL A 42 19.42 -15.35 -3.95
C VAL A 42 19.03 -16.03 -2.65
N ALA A 43 20.01 -16.54 -1.92
CA ALA A 43 19.81 -17.23 -0.66
C ALA A 43 19.61 -16.22 0.50
N LEU A 44 18.40 -15.63 0.59
CA LEU A 44 18.08 -14.70 1.67
C LEU A 44 17.97 -15.46 3.00
N LYS A 45 18.46 -14.82 4.06
CA LYS A 45 18.34 -15.29 5.43
C LYS A 45 17.30 -14.44 6.17
N GLY A 46 16.29 -15.09 6.73
CA GLY A 46 15.27 -14.47 7.59
C GLY A 46 15.41 -14.94 9.04
N ASP A 47 14.53 -14.45 9.91
CA ASP A 47 14.54 -14.79 11.34
C ASP A 47 14.23 -16.27 11.62
N THR A 48 13.41 -16.90 10.76
CA THR A 48 12.88 -18.25 10.96
C THR A 48 13.33 -19.26 9.90
N PHE A 49 14.03 -18.82 8.85
CA PHE A 49 14.52 -19.69 7.79
C PHE A 49 15.85 -19.17 7.20
N ASP A 50 16.65 -20.08 6.64
CA ASP A 50 17.87 -19.75 5.92
C ASP A 50 17.75 -20.21 4.45
N GLY A 51 17.78 -19.26 3.52
CA GLY A 51 17.71 -19.53 2.07
C GLY A 51 18.83 -20.44 1.56
N HIS A 52 19.97 -20.50 2.25
CA HIS A 52 21.09 -21.36 1.89
C HIS A 52 20.71 -22.84 1.97
N ASP A 53 19.76 -23.24 2.83
CA ASP A 53 19.30 -24.61 2.95
C ASP A 53 18.54 -25.09 1.68
N PHE A 54 18.14 -24.16 0.82
CA PHE A 54 17.36 -24.41 -0.40
C PHE A 54 18.20 -24.33 -1.69
N ILE A 55 19.52 -24.13 -1.62
CA ILE A 55 20.38 -24.00 -2.82
C ILE A 55 20.31 -25.27 -3.67
N ASN A 56 20.38 -26.45 -3.07
CA ASN A 56 20.28 -27.71 -3.79
C ASN A 56 18.91 -27.84 -4.51
N THR A 57 17.83 -27.43 -3.88
CA THR A 57 16.52 -27.38 -4.52
C THR A 57 16.48 -26.38 -5.69
N ALA A 58 17.17 -25.25 -5.57
CA ALA A 58 17.30 -24.28 -6.67
C ALA A 58 18.07 -24.88 -7.86
N ILE A 59 19.17 -25.60 -7.59
CA ILE A 59 19.96 -26.32 -8.61
C ILE A 59 19.11 -27.36 -9.33
N GLU A 60 18.40 -28.22 -8.59
CA GLU A 60 17.48 -29.24 -9.13
C GLU A 60 16.42 -28.65 -10.05
N LYS A 61 15.99 -27.41 -9.79
CA LYS A 61 15.03 -26.67 -10.60
C LYS A 61 15.66 -25.87 -11.75
N GLY A 62 16.97 -25.94 -11.93
CA GLY A 62 17.66 -25.37 -13.07
C GLY A 62 18.28 -24.00 -12.84
N ALA A 63 18.42 -23.54 -11.59
CA ALA A 63 19.23 -22.35 -11.31
C ALA A 63 20.65 -22.57 -11.80
N THR A 64 21.23 -21.54 -12.44
CA THR A 64 22.60 -21.58 -12.98
C THR A 64 23.58 -20.76 -12.15
N GLY A 65 23.11 -19.98 -11.20
CA GLY A 65 23.90 -19.23 -10.22
C GLY A 65 23.18 -19.04 -8.90
N ALA A 66 23.96 -18.78 -7.85
CA ALA A 66 23.45 -18.44 -6.54
C ALA A 66 24.26 -17.31 -5.89
N ILE A 67 23.57 -16.32 -5.28
CA ILE A 67 24.17 -15.34 -4.38
C ILE A 67 24.08 -15.94 -2.97
N VAL A 68 25.24 -16.09 -2.33
CA VAL A 68 25.39 -16.75 -1.02
C VAL A 68 26.25 -15.91 -0.08
N GLU A 69 26.11 -16.10 1.22
CA GLU A 69 27.05 -15.52 2.18
C GLU A 69 28.44 -16.17 2.05
N LYS A 70 29.49 -15.43 2.41
CA LYS A 70 30.90 -15.93 2.37
C LYS A 70 31.04 -17.25 3.10
N GLY A 71 31.76 -18.18 2.46
CA GLY A 71 32.00 -19.53 2.98
C GLY A 71 30.80 -20.48 2.85
N ARG A 72 29.76 -20.08 2.13
CA ARG A 72 28.57 -20.91 1.88
C ARG A 72 28.42 -21.34 0.42
N ALA A 73 29.49 -21.18 -0.37
CA ALA A 73 29.50 -21.65 -1.75
C ALA A 73 29.36 -23.18 -1.83
N VAL A 74 28.64 -23.65 -2.85
CA VAL A 74 28.42 -25.06 -3.15
C VAL A 74 28.97 -25.42 -4.53
N GLU A 75 29.23 -26.69 -4.77
CA GLU A 75 29.63 -27.19 -6.08
C GLU A 75 28.45 -27.29 -7.04
N GLY A 76 28.70 -27.30 -8.34
CA GLY A 76 27.71 -27.54 -9.39
C GLY A 76 26.94 -26.32 -9.86
N ILE A 77 27.18 -25.13 -9.30
CA ILE A 77 26.54 -23.86 -9.66
C ILE A 77 27.49 -22.70 -9.52
N ALA A 78 27.30 -21.62 -10.29
CA ALA A 78 28.11 -20.39 -10.15
C ALA A 78 27.71 -19.65 -8.87
N CYS A 79 28.49 -19.80 -7.80
CA CYS A 79 28.28 -19.07 -6.56
C CYS A 79 28.94 -17.69 -6.62
N ILE A 80 28.18 -16.67 -6.18
CA ILE A 80 28.60 -15.30 -5.93
C ILE A 80 28.58 -15.08 -4.42
N GLU A 81 29.76 -15.03 -3.80
CA GLU A 81 29.89 -14.86 -2.37
C GLU A 81 29.90 -13.39 -1.99
N VAL A 82 29.03 -13.03 -1.03
CA VAL A 82 28.82 -11.67 -0.52
C VAL A 82 28.82 -11.66 1.01
N GLU A 83 28.99 -10.48 1.62
CA GLU A 83 28.88 -10.33 3.08
C GLU A 83 27.45 -10.50 3.58
N ASN A 84 26.46 -10.00 2.82
CA ASN A 84 25.05 -10.02 3.16
C ASN A 84 24.22 -10.18 1.89
N THR A 85 23.43 -11.25 1.81
CA THR A 85 22.64 -11.58 0.61
C THR A 85 21.47 -10.64 0.39
N LEU A 86 20.87 -10.03 1.45
CA LEU A 86 19.81 -9.05 1.31
C LEU A 86 20.36 -7.75 0.69
N VAL A 87 21.47 -7.23 1.20
CA VAL A 87 22.12 -6.04 0.65
C VAL A 87 22.55 -6.26 -0.80
N ALA A 88 23.07 -7.46 -1.12
CA ALA A 88 23.41 -7.83 -2.50
C ALA A 88 22.19 -7.85 -3.42
N TYR A 89 21.08 -8.38 -2.96
CA TYR A 89 19.81 -8.40 -3.70
C TYR A 89 19.27 -6.98 -3.97
N GLN A 90 19.31 -6.11 -2.97
CA GLN A 90 18.93 -4.71 -3.08
C GLN A 90 19.82 -3.95 -4.06
N ASN A 91 21.13 -4.13 -3.97
CA ASN A 91 22.10 -3.54 -4.89
C ASN A 91 21.92 -4.03 -6.33
N LEU A 92 21.57 -5.30 -6.52
CA LEU A 92 21.28 -5.87 -7.83
C LEU A 92 20.00 -5.23 -8.43
N ALA A 93 18.96 -5.03 -7.61
CA ALA A 93 17.73 -4.35 -8.02
C ALA A 93 17.98 -2.86 -8.36
N ARG A 94 18.79 -2.18 -7.55
CA ARG A 94 19.22 -0.79 -7.83
C ARG A 94 20.03 -0.69 -9.12
N TYR A 95 20.98 -1.62 -9.34
CA TYR A 95 21.75 -1.70 -10.58
C TYR A 95 20.82 -1.90 -11.77
N HIS A 96 19.84 -2.80 -11.67
CA HIS A 96 18.85 -3.03 -12.71
C HIS A 96 17.99 -1.79 -12.98
N ARG A 97 17.49 -1.13 -11.92
CA ARG A 97 16.69 0.11 -12.00
C ARG A 97 17.43 1.19 -12.82
N ARG A 98 18.72 1.34 -12.65
CA ARG A 98 19.53 2.36 -13.34
C ARG A 98 19.71 2.13 -14.82
N ARG A 99 19.31 0.97 -15.35
CA ARG A 99 19.32 0.70 -16.80
C ARG A 99 18.19 1.41 -17.54
N PHE A 100 17.21 1.98 -16.81
CA PHE A 100 16.00 2.56 -17.37
C PHE A 100 15.89 4.03 -16.97
N ASP A 101 15.92 4.92 -17.97
CA ASP A 101 15.71 6.36 -17.78
C ASP A 101 14.20 6.67 -17.87
N ILE A 102 13.46 6.26 -16.86
CA ILE A 102 12.01 6.42 -16.75
C ILE A 102 11.64 7.11 -15.44
N PRO A 103 10.50 7.83 -15.39
CA PRO A 103 9.98 8.37 -14.13
C PRO A 103 9.64 7.23 -13.15
N VAL A 104 10.06 7.41 -11.90
CA VAL A 104 9.71 6.54 -10.77
C VAL A 104 8.99 7.36 -9.72
N VAL A 105 7.73 7.01 -9.47
CA VAL A 105 6.87 7.63 -8.47
C VAL A 105 6.89 6.76 -7.23
N ALA A 106 7.44 7.25 -6.13
CA ALA A 106 7.42 6.57 -4.84
C ALA A 106 6.31 7.13 -3.93
N ILE A 107 5.58 6.25 -3.26
CA ILE A 107 4.44 6.63 -2.43
C ILE A 107 4.58 6.03 -1.04
N THR A 108 4.48 6.88 -0.01
CA THR A 108 4.36 6.44 1.38
C THR A 108 3.29 7.25 2.13
N GLY A 109 2.97 6.85 3.34
CA GLY A 109 1.98 7.47 4.21
C GLY A 109 1.45 6.50 5.27
N SER A 110 0.65 6.97 6.19
CA SER A 110 0.03 6.11 7.21
C SER A 110 -1.16 5.33 6.65
N SER A 111 -2.03 5.98 5.87
CA SER A 111 -3.16 5.38 5.13
C SER A 111 -3.14 5.85 3.67
N GLY A 112 -3.95 5.25 2.80
CA GLY A 112 -4.11 5.64 1.40
C GLY A 112 -2.99 5.19 0.43
N LYS A 113 -1.84 4.72 0.89
CA LYS A 113 -0.68 4.34 0.03
C LYS A 113 -1.06 3.49 -1.19
N THR A 114 -1.74 2.38 -0.95
CA THR A 114 -2.10 1.44 -2.02
C THR A 114 -3.11 2.04 -2.97
N THR A 115 -4.13 2.73 -2.45
CA THR A 115 -5.15 3.39 -3.27
C THR A 115 -4.52 4.49 -4.12
N THR A 116 -3.68 5.35 -3.53
CA THR A 116 -2.92 6.38 -4.27
C THR A 116 -2.04 5.74 -5.34
N LYS A 117 -1.30 4.66 -5.02
CA LYS A 117 -0.48 3.92 -5.99
C LYS A 117 -1.30 3.40 -7.16
N GLU A 118 -2.44 2.79 -6.89
CA GLU A 118 -3.33 2.27 -7.94
C GLU A 118 -3.93 3.40 -8.79
N MET A 119 -4.35 4.52 -8.18
CA MET A 119 -4.86 5.69 -8.92
C MET A 119 -3.77 6.37 -9.75
N VAL A 120 -2.54 6.52 -9.20
CA VAL A 120 -1.39 7.02 -9.97
C VAL A 120 -1.12 6.11 -11.15
N ALA A 121 -1.06 4.81 -10.93
CA ALA A 121 -0.84 3.85 -12.01
C ALA A 121 -1.97 3.86 -13.06
N ALA A 122 -3.23 4.04 -12.66
CA ALA A 122 -4.37 4.18 -13.59
C ALA A 122 -4.28 5.46 -14.41
N VAL A 123 -3.92 6.58 -13.80
CA VAL A 123 -3.71 7.85 -14.52
C VAL A 123 -2.53 7.76 -15.46
N LEU A 124 -1.37 7.28 -15.01
CA LEU A 124 -0.19 7.15 -15.85
C LEU A 124 -0.40 6.11 -16.96
N GLY A 125 -1.10 5.02 -16.66
CA GLY A 125 -1.41 3.93 -17.60
C GLY A 125 -2.28 4.35 -18.79
N THR A 126 -2.82 5.57 -18.80
CA THR A 126 -3.52 6.13 -19.96
C THR A 126 -2.58 6.55 -21.10
N GLU A 127 -1.30 6.82 -20.79
CA GLU A 127 -0.29 7.30 -21.75
C GLU A 127 1.00 6.47 -21.73
N PHE A 128 1.28 5.72 -20.64
CA PHE A 128 2.52 5.01 -20.40
C PHE A 128 2.28 3.53 -20.11
N ASN A 129 3.23 2.67 -20.48
CA ASN A 129 3.27 1.30 -19.95
C ASN A 129 3.89 1.31 -18.55
N VAL A 130 3.07 1.10 -17.53
CA VAL A 130 3.43 1.31 -16.10
C VAL A 130 3.73 0.01 -15.40
N LEU A 131 4.96 -0.13 -14.85
CA LEU A 131 5.23 -1.10 -13.79
C LEU A 131 4.77 -0.55 -12.45
N LYS A 132 4.07 -1.33 -11.65
CA LYS A 132 3.69 -0.94 -10.27
C LYS A 132 3.95 -2.03 -9.25
N THR A 133 4.10 -1.63 -7.98
CA THR A 133 4.13 -2.57 -6.86
C THR A 133 2.87 -3.42 -6.84
N GLU A 134 3.04 -4.73 -6.87
CA GLU A 134 1.97 -5.71 -6.70
C GLU A 134 1.80 -6.09 -5.23
N LYS A 135 0.57 -6.43 -4.84
CA LYS A 135 0.27 -6.88 -3.48
C LYS A 135 0.84 -5.90 -2.44
N ASN A 136 1.55 -6.44 -1.47
CA ASN A 136 2.24 -5.71 -0.40
C ASN A 136 3.78 -5.77 -0.55
N PHE A 137 4.29 -5.83 -1.79
CA PHE A 137 5.73 -5.85 -2.05
C PHE A 137 6.36 -4.47 -1.85
N ASN A 138 6.22 -3.90 -0.65
CA ASN A 138 6.56 -2.53 -0.30
C ASN A 138 7.65 -2.41 0.77
N ASN A 139 8.36 -3.52 1.06
CA ASN A 139 9.44 -3.61 2.03
C ASN A 139 10.79 -3.91 1.35
N GLU A 140 11.84 -4.12 2.16
CA GLU A 140 13.23 -4.36 1.79
C GLU A 140 13.47 -5.56 0.87
N ILE A 141 12.49 -6.48 0.74
CA ILE A 141 12.51 -7.62 -0.17
C ILE A 141 11.55 -7.40 -1.35
N GLY A 142 10.37 -6.86 -1.08
CA GLY A 142 9.30 -6.71 -2.07
C GLY A 142 9.57 -5.59 -3.09
N LEU A 143 10.15 -4.47 -2.67
CA LEU A 143 10.53 -3.39 -3.56
C LEU A 143 11.59 -3.82 -4.58
N PRO A 144 12.71 -4.46 -4.18
CA PRO A 144 13.67 -5.05 -5.11
C PRO A 144 13.02 -6.00 -6.11
N LYS A 145 12.12 -6.89 -5.64
CA LYS A 145 11.38 -7.80 -6.51
C LYS A 145 10.55 -7.05 -7.57
N THR A 146 9.94 -5.94 -7.21
CA THR A 146 9.20 -5.10 -8.16
C THR A 146 10.15 -4.48 -9.19
N LEU A 147 11.26 -3.89 -8.76
CA LEU A 147 12.21 -3.22 -9.65
C LEU A 147 12.90 -4.18 -10.63
N LEU A 148 13.22 -5.41 -10.21
CA LEU A 148 13.78 -6.44 -11.08
C LEU A 148 12.83 -6.89 -12.21
N ARG A 149 11.55 -6.49 -12.17
CA ARG A 149 10.59 -6.74 -13.26
C ARG A 149 10.59 -5.64 -14.32
N LEU A 150 11.38 -4.58 -14.17
CA LEU A 150 11.52 -3.56 -15.21
C LEU A 150 12.05 -4.20 -16.50
N THR A 151 11.48 -3.77 -17.62
CA THR A 151 11.88 -4.13 -18.98
C THR A 151 11.91 -2.88 -19.84
N ALA A 152 12.46 -2.97 -21.04
CA ALA A 152 12.50 -1.87 -22.00
C ALA A 152 11.11 -1.41 -22.48
N GLU A 153 10.07 -2.19 -22.20
CA GLU A 153 8.70 -1.82 -22.55
C GLU A 153 8.07 -0.86 -21.52
N HIS A 154 8.58 -0.83 -20.28
CA HIS A 154 8.05 0.04 -19.23
C HIS A 154 8.54 1.47 -19.44
N GLU A 155 7.59 2.42 -19.39
CA GLU A 155 7.81 3.85 -19.58
C GLU A 155 7.67 4.65 -18.28
N ALA A 156 7.09 4.04 -17.23
CA ALA A 156 6.99 4.60 -15.88
C ALA A 156 6.97 3.48 -14.84
N CYS A 157 7.35 3.82 -13.59
CA CYS A 157 7.29 2.89 -12.47
C CYS A 157 6.63 3.57 -11.27
N VAL A 158 5.71 2.87 -10.60
CA VAL A 158 5.01 3.36 -9.40
C VAL A 158 5.26 2.39 -8.25
N VAL A 159 5.98 2.83 -7.23
CA VAL A 159 6.37 1.99 -6.10
C VAL A 159 5.75 2.47 -4.80
N GLU A 160 5.20 1.52 -4.05
CA GLU A 160 4.74 1.75 -2.69
C GLU A 160 5.87 1.46 -1.71
N MET A 161 6.04 2.33 -0.69
CA MET A 161 7.06 2.18 0.34
C MET A 161 6.39 2.11 1.72
N GLY A 162 6.50 0.94 2.34
CA GLY A 162 6.07 0.67 3.72
C GLY A 162 7.23 0.79 4.70
N MET A 163 6.92 1.01 5.98
CA MET A 163 7.92 1.06 7.03
C MET A 163 7.34 0.56 8.36
N ARG A 164 8.22 0.15 9.25
CA ARG A 164 7.96 -0.12 10.68
C ARG A 164 8.88 0.69 11.59
N GLY A 165 9.91 1.33 11.06
CA GLY A 165 10.91 2.09 11.81
C GLY A 165 11.59 3.15 10.99
N LEU A 166 12.39 3.97 11.65
CA LEU A 166 13.29 4.96 11.04
C LEU A 166 14.33 4.26 10.16
N GLY A 167 14.78 4.93 9.09
CA GLY A 167 15.78 4.47 8.14
C GLY A 167 15.23 3.54 7.05
N GLN A 168 14.04 2.96 7.23
CA GLN A 168 13.50 1.99 6.27
C GLN A 168 12.99 2.63 4.98
N ILE A 169 12.37 3.80 5.06
CA ILE A 169 11.97 4.54 3.84
C ILE A 169 13.19 5.07 3.10
N GLU A 170 14.23 5.51 3.83
CA GLU A 170 15.51 5.92 3.23
C GLU A 170 16.14 4.77 2.45
N GLU A 171 16.23 3.57 3.05
CA GLU A 171 16.74 2.37 2.39
C GLU A 171 15.99 2.07 1.09
N LEU A 172 14.65 2.06 1.13
CA LEU A 172 13.81 1.82 -0.04
C LEU A 172 13.97 2.91 -1.11
N ALA A 173 14.08 4.17 -0.71
CA ALA A 173 14.29 5.29 -1.61
C ALA A 173 15.66 5.23 -2.29
N LEU A 174 16.70 4.82 -1.57
CA LEU A 174 18.05 4.61 -2.13
C LEU A 174 18.10 3.46 -3.16
N ILE A 175 17.23 2.45 -3.02
CA ILE A 175 17.12 1.35 -3.97
C ILE A 175 16.32 1.78 -5.22
N ALA A 176 15.19 2.46 -5.03
CA ALA A 176 14.28 2.83 -6.11
C ALA A 176 14.77 4.06 -6.91
N GLU A 177 15.54 4.95 -6.30
CA GLU A 177 15.98 6.23 -6.87
C GLU A 177 14.81 6.97 -7.54
N PRO A 178 13.78 7.38 -6.74
CA PRO A 178 12.57 7.97 -7.29
C PRO A 178 12.81 9.38 -7.83
N THR A 179 12.08 9.72 -8.90
CA THR A 179 12.03 11.06 -9.48
C THR A 179 10.87 11.89 -8.94
N MET A 180 9.87 11.23 -8.32
CA MET A 180 8.76 11.86 -7.61
C MET A 180 8.49 11.11 -6.31
N GLY A 181 8.17 11.86 -5.24
CA GLY A 181 7.78 11.33 -3.94
C GLY A 181 6.42 11.87 -3.52
N ILE A 182 5.50 10.98 -3.14
CA ILE A 182 4.17 11.32 -2.64
C ILE A 182 4.06 10.91 -1.18
N ILE A 183 3.65 11.86 -0.32
CA ILE A 183 3.27 11.56 1.05
C ILE A 183 1.76 11.77 1.20
N THR A 184 1.03 10.70 1.52
CA THR A 184 -0.45 10.78 1.63
C THR A 184 -0.88 11.48 2.91
N ASN A 185 -0.46 10.97 4.06
CA ASN A 185 -0.77 11.53 5.39
C ASN A 185 0.16 10.96 6.48
N VAL A 186 0.12 11.58 7.67
CA VAL A 186 0.77 11.12 8.90
C VAL A 186 -0.29 10.87 9.96
N GLY A 187 -0.74 9.63 10.09
CA GLY A 187 -1.64 9.14 11.15
C GLY A 187 -0.87 8.42 12.26
N THR A 188 -1.56 7.50 12.92
CA THR A 188 -1.05 6.74 14.08
C THR A 188 -0.62 5.30 13.73
N SER A 189 -0.49 4.95 12.45
CA SER A 189 0.01 3.63 12.04
C SER A 189 1.45 3.42 12.56
N HIS A 190 1.71 2.25 13.16
CA HIS A 190 3.01 1.89 13.75
C HIS A 190 3.44 2.77 14.94
N ILE A 191 2.48 3.41 15.64
CA ILE A 191 2.76 4.27 16.78
C ILE A 191 3.39 3.50 17.94
N GLU A 192 3.05 2.22 18.11
CA GLU A 192 3.68 1.32 19.09
C GLU A 192 5.20 1.25 18.91
N LEU A 193 5.68 1.22 17.66
CA LEU A 193 7.11 1.07 17.35
C LEU A 193 7.86 2.40 17.35
N LEU A 194 7.20 3.47 16.95
CA LEU A 194 7.81 4.80 16.77
C LEU A 194 7.53 5.78 17.92
N GLY A 195 6.53 5.49 18.76
CA GLY A 195 6.22 6.22 20.00
C GLY A 195 5.42 7.51 19.79
N SER A 196 5.54 8.20 18.66
CA SER A 196 4.83 9.46 18.40
C SER A 196 4.54 9.72 16.93
N ARG A 197 3.59 10.64 16.64
CA ARG A 197 3.30 11.07 15.26
C ARG A 197 4.46 11.86 14.65
N GLU A 198 5.23 12.56 15.45
CA GLU A 198 6.44 13.27 15.05
C GLU A 198 7.48 12.29 14.51
N ALA A 199 7.72 11.17 15.20
CA ALA A 199 8.64 10.13 14.75
C ALA A 199 8.12 9.42 13.48
N ILE A 200 6.79 9.24 13.35
CA ILE A 200 6.18 8.73 12.12
C ILE A 200 6.39 9.71 10.95
N ALA A 201 6.23 11.01 11.21
CA ALA A 201 6.49 12.05 10.23
C ALA A 201 7.97 12.08 9.79
N GLU A 202 8.88 11.98 10.77
CA GLU A 202 10.33 11.90 10.52
C GLU A 202 10.68 10.75 9.58
N ALA A 203 10.19 9.53 9.89
CA ALA A 203 10.42 8.34 9.07
C ALA A 203 9.84 8.47 7.65
N LYS A 204 8.64 9.06 7.49
CA LYS A 204 8.06 9.28 6.15
C LYS A 204 8.77 10.38 5.38
N GLY A 205 9.26 11.41 6.08
CA GLY A 205 10.05 12.50 5.52
C GLY A 205 11.38 12.05 4.88
N GLU A 206 11.87 10.86 5.24
CA GLU A 206 13.04 10.24 4.61
C GLU A 206 12.89 10.15 3.09
N LEU A 207 11.68 9.84 2.58
CA LEU A 207 11.43 9.83 1.14
C LEU A 207 11.77 11.18 0.51
N ILE A 208 11.29 12.27 1.10
CA ILE A 208 11.48 13.62 0.55
C ILE A 208 12.96 14.04 0.62
N ARG A 209 13.65 13.71 1.71
CA ARG A 209 15.10 13.96 1.85
C ARG A 209 15.95 13.23 0.81
N CYS A 210 15.53 12.02 0.41
CA CYS A 210 16.24 11.21 -0.58
C CYS A 210 16.02 11.67 -2.03
N LEU A 211 15.02 12.49 -2.29
CA LEU A 211 14.75 12.99 -3.63
C LEU A 211 15.89 13.90 -4.14
N PRO A 212 16.33 13.75 -5.40
CA PRO A 212 17.34 14.62 -5.99
C PRO A 212 16.79 16.04 -6.30
N GLU A 213 17.69 17.00 -6.65
CA GLU A 213 17.31 18.39 -6.94
C GLU A 213 16.35 18.56 -8.11
N ASN A 214 16.41 17.67 -9.11
CA ASN A 214 15.53 17.71 -10.29
C ASN A 214 14.24 16.91 -10.11
N SER A 215 13.88 16.54 -8.89
CA SER A 215 12.70 15.75 -8.54
C SER A 215 11.50 16.60 -8.14
N VAL A 216 10.36 15.93 -7.92
CA VAL A 216 9.12 16.56 -7.45
C VAL A 216 8.62 15.89 -6.18
N ALA A 217 8.45 16.68 -5.11
CA ALA A 217 7.72 16.30 -3.91
C ALA A 217 6.23 16.65 -4.08
N ILE A 218 5.34 15.70 -3.85
CA ILE A 218 3.88 15.88 -3.94
C ILE A 218 3.32 15.71 -2.52
N LEU A 219 2.89 16.81 -1.91
CA LEU A 219 2.59 16.88 -0.48
C LEU A 219 1.12 17.28 -0.22
N ASN A 220 0.51 16.61 0.76
CA ASN A 220 -0.83 16.95 1.23
C ASN A 220 -0.77 18.23 2.10
N GLU A 221 -1.35 19.31 1.61
CA GLU A 221 -1.37 20.63 2.28
C GLU A 221 -2.25 20.63 3.54
N ASP A 222 -3.24 19.74 3.61
CA ASP A 222 -4.20 19.68 4.71
C ASP A 222 -3.65 18.89 5.91
N ASP A 223 -2.65 18.06 5.71
CA ASP A 223 -1.94 17.37 6.80
C ASP A 223 -0.74 18.23 7.27
N PRO A 224 -0.76 18.75 8.52
CA PRO A 224 0.29 19.66 9.01
C PRO A 224 1.68 19.03 9.06
N TYR A 225 1.79 17.72 9.30
CA TYR A 225 3.07 17.03 9.30
C TYR A 225 3.62 16.84 7.88
N VAL A 226 2.74 16.52 6.92
CA VAL A 226 3.14 16.39 5.50
C VAL A 226 3.52 17.74 4.92
N LYS A 227 2.72 18.78 5.20
CA LYS A 227 3.04 20.16 4.80
C LYS A 227 4.42 20.61 5.28
N ALA A 228 4.79 20.30 6.52
CA ALA A 228 6.09 20.65 7.08
C ALA A 228 7.29 20.01 6.35
N MET A 229 7.06 18.90 5.62
CA MET A 229 8.09 18.22 4.85
C MET A 229 8.52 18.99 3.58
N ASP A 230 7.83 20.07 3.21
CA ASP A 230 8.27 20.97 2.15
C ASP A 230 9.71 21.45 2.37
N SER A 231 10.07 21.74 3.61
CA SER A 231 11.43 22.15 4.00
C SER A 231 12.51 21.09 3.77
N LEU A 232 12.13 19.84 3.56
CA LEU A 232 13.05 18.72 3.28
C LEU A 232 13.32 18.54 1.78
N ALA A 233 12.48 19.13 0.92
CA ALA A 233 12.57 18.99 -0.52
C ALA A 233 13.76 19.76 -1.08
N LYS A 234 14.58 19.07 -1.90
CA LYS A 234 15.68 19.70 -2.66
C LYS A 234 15.20 20.20 -4.02
N GLY A 235 14.18 19.57 -4.57
CA GLY A 235 13.57 19.88 -5.86
C GLY A 235 12.29 20.70 -5.71
N LYS A 236 11.39 20.53 -6.67
CA LYS A 236 10.11 21.27 -6.69
C LYS A 236 9.10 20.60 -5.78
N THR A 237 8.38 21.37 -4.98
CA THR A 237 7.20 20.91 -4.25
C THR A 237 5.92 21.32 -4.97
N ILE A 238 4.96 20.39 -5.04
CA ILE A 238 3.60 20.64 -5.53
C ILE A 238 2.64 20.10 -4.47
N THR A 239 1.74 20.97 -4.01
CA THR A 239 0.79 20.63 -2.94
C THR A 239 -0.58 20.26 -3.50
N TYR A 240 -1.29 19.40 -2.78
CA TYR A 240 -2.69 19.08 -3.05
C TYR A 240 -3.51 19.12 -1.75
N GLY A 241 -4.80 19.37 -1.87
CA GLY A 241 -5.70 19.45 -0.71
C GLY A 241 -7.14 19.74 -1.09
N ILE A 242 -8.01 19.78 -0.08
CA ILE A 242 -9.44 20.09 -0.20
C ILE A 242 -9.80 21.31 0.67
N GLU A 243 -9.18 21.43 1.85
CA GLU A 243 -9.51 22.45 2.85
C GLU A 243 -8.66 23.72 2.71
N ARG A 244 -7.37 23.55 2.38
CA ARG A 244 -6.40 24.66 2.30
C ARG A 244 -6.06 24.99 0.86
N ASN A 245 -5.54 26.18 0.67
CA ASN A 245 -5.08 26.61 -0.66
C ASN A 245 -3.84 25.80 -1.06
N ALA A 246 -3.97 25.00 -2.10
CA ALA A 246 -2.95 24.14 -2.66
C ALA A 246 -2.79 24.38 -4.17
N THR A 247 -1.70 23.88 -4.77
CA THR A 247 -1.50 23.94 -6.22
C THR A 247 -2.56 23.13 -6.97
N CYS A 248 -2.97 21.99 -6.39
CA CYS A 248 -4.05 21.17 -6.89
C CYS A 248 -5.12 21.06 -5.80
N ILE A 249 -6.27 21.69 -6.00
CA ILE A 249 -7.34 21.74 -4.99
C ILE A 249 -8.61 21.09 -5.48
N GLY A 250 -9.18 20.20 -4.65
CA GLY A 250 -10.53 19.64 -4.81
C GLY A 250 -11.57 20.51 -4.13
N SER A 251 -12.71 20.72 -4.78
CA SER A 251 -13.80 21.51 -4.23
C SER A 251 -15.14 21.03 -4.74
N HIS A 252 -16.26 21.54 -4.16
CA HIS A 252 -17.63 21.22 -4.59
C HIS A 252 -17.89 19.70 -4.63
N LEU A 253 -17.43 18.98 -3.60
CA LEU A 253 -17.64 17.54 -3.47
C LEU A 253 -19.12 17.21 -3.44
N ARG A 254 -19.54 16.29 -4.30
CA ARG A 254 -20.91 15.79 -4.40
C ARG A 254 -20.88 14.27 -4.33
N TYR A 255 -21.34 13.75 -3.24
CA TYR A 255 -21.46 12.32 -3.00
C TYR A 255 -22.61 11.74 -3.82
N LYS A 256 -22.35 10.66 -4.51
CA LYS A 256 -23.27 9.89 -5.34
C LYS A 256 -23.29 8.45 -4.86
N LYS A 257 -24.33 7.72 -5.24
CA LYS A 257 -24.47 6.29 -4.94
C LYS A 257 -23.33 5.43 -5.52
N ASP A 258 -22.79 5.87 -6.67
CA ASP A 258 -21.78 5.20 -7.47
C ASP A 258 -20.39 5.87 -7.41
N GLY A 259 -20.21 6.89 -6.53
CA GLY A 259 -18.94 7.58 -6.41
C GLY A 259 -19.04 9.03 -5.96
N ILE A 260 -17.96 9.78 -6.16
CA ILE A 260 -17.86 11.20 -5.81
C ILE A 260 -17.58 12.02 -7.08
N LYS A 261 -18.35 13.10 -7.26
CA LYS A 261 -18.03 14.16 -8.22
C LYS A 261 -17.44 15.34 -7.49
N PHE A 262 -16.36 15.88 -8.01
CA PHE A 262 -15.74 17.08 -7.48
C PHE A 262 -15.13 17.93 -8.58
N THR A 263 -14.99 19.23 -8.32
CA THR A 263 -14.27 20.15 -9.20
C THR A 263 -12.81 20.22 -8.75
N CYS A 264 -11.90 19.95 -9.65
CA CYS A 264 -10.45 20.05 -9.44
C CYS A 264 -9.93 21.32 -10.13
N LYS A 265 -9.23 22.16 -9.38
CA LYS A 265 -8.37 23.23 -9.93
C LYS A 265 -6.93 22.78 -9.75
N CYS A 266 -6.22 22.53 -10.86
CA CYS A 266 -4.82 22.13 -10.84
C CYS A 266 -4.03 23.07 -11.76
N TYR A 267 -3.11 23.87 -11.17
CA TYR A 267 -2.52 25.04 -11.80
C TYR A 267 -3.61 26.00 -12.28
N ASP A 268 -3.62 26.38 -13.55
CA ASP A 268 -4.58 27.30 -14.16
C ASP A 268 -5.81 26.61 -14.78
N GLU A 269 -5.86 25.29 -14.76
CA GLU A 269 -6.98 24.53 -15.31
C GLU A 269 -8.00 24.17 -14.24
N VAL A 270 -9.29 24.28 -14.60
CA VAL A 270 -10.44 23.85 -13.76
C VAL A 270 -11.23 22.80 -14.54
N PHE A 271 -11.46 21.64 -13.92
CA PHE A 271 -12.18 20.54 -14.55
C PHE A 271 -12.89 19.67 -13.53
N ASP A 272 -14.00 19.04 -13.94
CA ASP A 272 -14.76 18.15 -13.07
C ASP A 272 -14.21 16.72 -13.16
N ILE A 273 -14.12 16.07 -12.01
CA ILE A 273 -13.76 14.67 -11.87
C ILE A 273 -14.97 13.87 -11.38
N PHE A 274 -15.14 12.68 -11.93
CA PHE A 274 -15.92 11.62 -11.32
C PHE A 274 -14.98 10.50 -10.87
N LEU A 275 -15.04 10.17 -9.59
CA LEU A 275 -14.29 9.08 -8.98
C LEU A 275 -15.29 8.00 -8.55
N PRO A 276 -15.25 6.78 -9.09
CA PRO A 276 -16.19 5.69 -8.74
C PRO A 276 -15.79 5.04 -7.41
N MET A 277 -15.58 5.85 -6.39
CA MET A 277 -15.27 5.45 -5.02
C MET A 277 -16.01 6.35 -4.04
N ILE A 278 -16.30 5.83 -2.85
CA ILE A 278 -16.89 6.59 -1.74
C ILE A 278 -15.79 7.02 -0.76
N GLY A 279 -16.10 7.96 0.12
CA GLY A 279 -15.15 8.47 1.14
C GLY A 279 -14.29 9.62 0.63
N GLU A 280 -14.32 10.71 1.39
CA GLU A 280 -13.60 11.96 1.07
C GLU A 280 -12.09 11.75 0.95
N HIS A 281 -11.51 10.83 1.77
CA HIS A 281 -10.09 10.50 1.70
C HIS A 281 -9.65 9.99 0.32
N ASN A 282 -10.54 9.34 -0.46
CA ASN A 282 -10.24 8.94 -1.84
C ASN A 282 -10.12 10.14 -2.80
N VAL A 283 -10.70 11.28 -2.45
CA VAL A 283 -10.47 12.52 -3.22
C VAL A 283 -9.03 13.01 -3.05
N TYR A 284 -8.45 12.92 -1.84
CA TYR A 284 -7.03 13.21 -1.62
C TYR A 284 -6.13 12.28 -2.44
N ASP A 285 -6.42 10.97 -2.46
CA ASP A 285 -5.67 10.01 -3.26
C ASP A 285 -5.76 10.33 -4.77
N ALA A 286 -6.94 10.72 -5.25
CA ALA A 286 -7.15 11.16 -6.63
C ALA A 286 -6.41 12.46 -6.96
N LEU A 287 -6.39 13.44 -6.04
CA LEU A 287 -5.65 14.70 -6.23
C LEU A 287 -4.15 14.45 -6.35
N ALA A 288 -3.57 13.57 -5.51
CA ALA A 288 -2.18 13.15 -5.63
C ALA A 288 -1.89 12.52 -6.99
N ALA A 289 -2.78 11.65 -7.50
CA ALA A 289 -2.67 11.05 -8.82
C ALA A 289 -2.79 12.07 -9.96
N ILE A 290 -3.70 13.05 -9.82
CA ILE A 290 -3.83 14.17 -10.77
C ILE A 290 -2.51 14.95 -10.86
N VAL A 291 -1.91 15.30 -9.72
CA VAL A 291 -0.62 16.01 -9.68
C VAL A 291 0.46 15.21 -10.37
N ALA A 292 0.60 13.91 -10.07
CA ALA A 292 1.58 13.04 -10.69
C ALA A 292 1.42 12.99 -12.22
N GLY A 293 0.17 12.83 -12.73
CA GLY A 293 -0.14 12.87 -14.14
C GLY A 293 0.19 14.23 -14.80
N ARG A 294 -0.15 15.35 -14.12
CA ARG A 294 0.15 16.71 -14.63
C ARG A 294 1.65 16.99 -14.70
N VAL A 295 2.43 16.51 -13.74
CA VAL A 295 3.90 16.62 -13.76
C VAL A 295 4.50 15.92 -14.97
N LEU A 296 3.94 14.79 -15.37
CA LEU A 296 4.36 14.05 -16.58
C LEU A 296 3.69 14.52 -17.88
N GLY A 297 2.96 15.64 -17.85
CA GLY A 297 2.38 16.27 -19.03
C GLY A 297 1.09 15.65 -19.51
N ILE A 298 0.47 14.73 -18.77
CA ILE A 298 -0.82 14.14 -19.13
C ILE A 298 -1.92 15.21 -19.08
N LYS A 299 -2.73 15.28 -20.13
CA LYS A 299 -3.82 16.26 -20.25
C LYS A 299 -4.97 15.95 -19.29
N SER A 300 -5.65 16.98 -18.80
CA SER A 300 -6.74 16.85 -17.83
C SER A 300 -7.86 15.91 -18.30
N ASN A 301 -8.21 15.90 -19.58
CA ASN A 301 -9.22 14.99 -20.12
C ASN A 301 -8.80 13.52 -20.05
N THR A 302 -7.51 13.23 -20.27
CA THR A 302 -6.95 11.88 -20.16
C THR A 302 -6.91 11.43 -18.70
N ILE A 303 -6.50 12.32 -17.78
CA ILE A 303 -6.54 12.08 -16.34
C ILE A 303 -7.97 11.77 -15.86
N ARG A 304 -8.96 12.57 -16.30
CA ARG A 304 -10.38 12.32 -15.99
C ARG A 304 -10.83 10.93 -16.40
N LYS A 305 -10.43 10.50 -17.61
CA LYS A 305 -10.74 9.15 -18.11
C LYS A 305 -10.12 8.09 -17.20
N GLY A 306 -8.82 8.17 -16.90
CA GLY A 306 -8.13 7.20 -16.05
C GLY A 306 -8.77 7.07 -14.65
N LEU A 307 -9.17 8.19 -14.03
CA LEU A 307 -9.84 8.17 -12.73
C LEU A 307 -11.30 7.67 -12.82
N SER A 308 -12.04 8.00 -13.90
CA SER A 308 -13.43 7.54 -14.05
C SER A 308 -13.55 6.04 -14.37
N GLU A 309 -12.52 5.44 -14.91
CA GLU A 309 -12.42 4.00 -15.20
C GLU A 309 -11.75 3.21 -14.05
N PHE A 310 -11.38 3.87 -12.97
CA PHE A 310 -10.74 3.23 -11.83
C PHE A 310 -11.73 2.30 -11.11
N THR A 311 -11.37 1.02 -10.98
CA THR A 311 -12.28 -0.01 -10.43
C THR A 311 -12.08 -0.28 -8.94
N GLY A 312 -11.24 0.52 -8.26
CA GLY A 312 -10.87 0.28 -6.87
C GLY A 312 -9.85 -0.85 -6.68
N THR A 313 -9.58 -1.19 -5.46
CA THR A 313 -8.69 -2.28 -5.07
C THR A 313 -9.47 -3.26 -4.19
N PRO A 314 -9.40 -4.58 -4.43
CA PRO A 314 -10.08 -5.56 -3.58
C PRO A 314 -9.79 -5.36 -2.09
N MET A 315 -10.80 -5.53 -1.26
CA MET A 315 -10.75 -5.34 0.21
C MET A 315 -10.32 -3.93 0.66
N ARG A 316 -10.42 -2.90 -0.20
CA ARG A 316 -10.17 -1.50 0.14
C ARG A 316 -11.35 -0.66 -0.27
N GLN A 317 -12.32 -0.56 0.63
CA GLN A 317 -13.62 0.07 0.39
C GLN A 317 -14.31 -0.46 -0.87
N GLU A 318 -14.16 -1.73 -1.11
CA GLU A 318 -14.81 -2.45 -2.19
C GLU A 318 -16.32 -2.55 -1.91
N ILE A 319 -17.12 -1.96 -2.78
CA ILE A 319 -18.59 -2.06 -2.66
C ILE A 319 -19.02 -3.40 -3.24
N VAL A 320 -19.57 -4.25 -2.40
CA VAL A 320 -20.04 -5.60 -2.75
C VAL A 320 -21.55 -5.67 -2.57
N PRO A 321 -22.33 -5.46 -3.64
CA PRO A 321 -23.79 -5.72 -3.60
C PRO A 321 -24.01 -7.23 -3.44
N PHE A 322 -24.91 -7.58 -2.52
CA PHE A 322 -25.29 -8.97 -2.31
C PHE A 322 -26.79 -9.05 -1.97
N GLU A 323 -27.60 -9.61 -2.87
CA GLU A 323 -29.05 -9.68 -2.78
C GLU A 323 -29.68 -8.29 -2.51
N ASP A 324 -30.22 -8.10 -1.32
CA ASP A 324 -30.89 -6.87 -0.89
C ASP A 324 -30.10 -6.03 0.14
N ILE A 325 -28.81 -6.36 0.32
CA ILE A 325 -27.85 -5.66 1.18
C ILE A 325 -26.63 -5.15 0.39
N VAL A 326 -25.86 -4.25 1.00
CA VAL A 326 -24.60 -3.78 0.45
C VAL A 326 -23.50 -3.91 1.50
N ILE A 327 -22.39 -4.56 1.13
CA ILE A 327 -21.23 -4.72 2.00
C ILE A 327 -20.13 -3.78 1.50
N LEU A 328 -19.61 -2.93 2.38
CA LEU A 328 -18.37 -2.19 2.19
C LEU A 328 -17.22 -3.04 2.74
N ASN A 329 -16.57 -3.78 1.86
CA ASN A 329 -15.44 -4.63 2.21
C ASN A 329 -14.16 -3.79 2.28
N ASP A 330 -13.70 -3.48 3.50
CA ASP A 330 -12.44 -2.77 3.77
C ASP A 330 -11.53 -3.62 4.69
N ALA A 331 -11.53 -4.93 4.44
CA ALA A 331 -10.96 -5.96 5.32
C ALA A 331 -9.44 -6.15 5.15
N TYR A 332 -8.76 -5.39 4.27
CA TYR A 332 -7.33 -5.60 4.02
C TYR A 332 -6.47 -5.33 5.26
N ASN A 333 -6.70 -4.20 5.93
CA ASN A 333 -6.00 -3.81 7.17
C ASN A 333 -6.80 -2.71 7.90
N ALA A 334 -6.47 -2.46 9.18
CA ALA A 334 -7.08 -1.42 9.98
C ALA A 334 -6.05 -0.70 10.85
N ASN A 335 -6.22 0.61 10.97
CA ASN A 335 -5.65 1.48 11.98
C ASN A 335 -6.69 2.53 12.37
N PRO A 336 -6.53 3.31 13.45
CA PRO A 336 -7.56 4.24 13.93
C PRO A 336 -8.06 5.21 12.85
N SER A 337 -7.15 5.86 12.11
CA SER A 337 -7.53 6.81 11.05
C SER A 337 -8.32 6.15 9.94
N SER A 338 -7.83 5.02 9.39
CA SER A 338 -8.52 4.32 8.30
C SER A 338 -9.83 3.68 8.74
N MET A 339 -9.97 3.30 10.02
CA MET A 339 -11.22 2.80 10.59
C MET A 339 -12.26 3.91 10.64
N ALA A 340 -11.87 5.09 11.13
CA ALA A 340 -12.74 6.27 11.19
C ALA A 340 -13.18 6.71 9.79
N GLU A 341 -12.27 6.74 8.82
CA GLU A 341 -12.58 7.06 7.42
C GLU A 341 -13.59 6.09 6.80
N ALA A 342 -13.43 4.78 7.04
CA ALA A 342 -14.35 3.77 6.53
C ALA A 342 -15.74 3.87 7.17
N ILE A 343 -15.82 4.15 8.47
CA ILE A 343 -17.08 4.38 9.20
C ILE A 343 -17.83 5.56 8.59
N LYS A 344 -17.15 6.69 8.36
CA LYS A 344 -17.76 7.87 7.72
C LYS A 344 -18.15 7.61 6.26
N ALA A 345 -17.33 6.87 5.52
CA ALA A 345 -17.60 6.54 4.13
C ALA A 345 -18.87 5.69 3.96
N LEU A 346 -19.12 4.72 4.85
CA LEU A 346 -20.37 3.94 4.80
C LEU A 346 -21.60 4.84 4.90
N GLY A 347 -21.50 5.96 5.63
CA GLY A 347 -22.57 6.94 5.76
C GLY A 347 -23.04 7.56 4.44
N GLN A 348 -22.24 7.47 3.38
CA GLN A 348 -22.56 7.95 2.03
C GLN A 348 -23.38 6.95 1.22
N LEU A 349 -23.44 5.68 1.64
CA LEU A 349 -24.26 4.67 1.00
C LEU A 349 -25.70 4.79 1.47
N GLU A 350 -26.64 4.71 0.51
CA GLU A 350 -28.06 4.64 0.82
C GLU A 350 -28.39 3.26 1.42
N GLY A 351 -28.99 3.26 2.59
CA GLY A 351 -29.44 2.04 3.27
C GLY A 351 -30.38 2.37 4.42
N LYS A 352 -31.10 1.35 4.89
CA LYS A 352 -32.05 1.50 6.00
C LYS A 352 -31.35 1.49 7.35
N ARG A 353 -30.32 0.65 7.46
CA ARG A 353 -29.65 0.37 8.71
C ARG A 353 -28.15 0.21 8.48
N LYS A 354 -27.33 0.93 9.25
CA LYS A 354 -25.86 0.82 9.19
C LYS A 354 -25.37 -0.20 10.21
N ILE A 355 -24.57 -1.13 9.74
CA ILE A 355 -24.01 -2.22 10.54
C ILE A 355 -22.49 -2.19 10.42
N ALA A 356 -21.78 -2.40 11.54
CA ALA A 356 -20.33 -2.53 11.58
C ALA A 356 -19.93 -3.95 12.00
N MET A 357 -19.05 -4.59 11.24
CA MET A 357 -18.41 -5.87 11.56
C MET A 357 -16.91 -5.63 11.66
N LEU A 358 -16.42 -5.38 12.88
CA LEU A 358 -15.09 -4.86 13.12
C LEU A 358 -14.19 -5.84 13.87
N GLY A 359 -12.96 -5.98 13.39
CA GLY A 359 -11.89 -6.67 14.09
C GLY A 359 -10.94 -5.71 14.82
N ASP A 360 -9.99 -6.27 15.57
CA ASP A 360 -8.95 -5.51 16.26
C ASP A 360 -8.16 -4.64 15.28
N MET A 361 -7.70 -3.49 15.79
CA MET A 361 -6.61 -2.69 15.22
C MET A 361 -5.33 -3.06 15.96
N LEU A 362 -4.41 -3.73 15.27
CA LEU A 362 -3.13 -4.20 15.81
C LEU A 362 -2.04 -3.12 15.72
N GLU A 363 -0.89 -3.34 16.37
CA GLU A 363 0.29 -2.45 16.36
C GLU A 363 0.01 -1.07 17.00
N LEU A 364 -0.84 -1.03 18.04
CA LEU A 364 -1.18 0.20 18.75
C LEU A 364 -0.54 0.29 20.14
N GLY A 365 -0.02 -0.84 20.69
CA GLY A 365 0.57 -0.87 22.01
C GLY A 365 -0.37 -0.31 23.10
N ASP A 366 0.15 0.57 23.94
CA ASP A 366 -0.61 1.21 25.04
C ASP A 366 -1.77 2.10 24.57
N PHE A 367 -1.77 2.53 23.29
CA PHE A 367 -2.85 3.32 22.71
C PHE A 367 -4.07 2.47 22.29
N SER A 368 -3.97 1.13 22.36
CA SER A 368 -4.98 0.22 21.82
C SER A 368 -6.36 0.42 22.44
N GLU A 369 -6.46 0.46 23.78
CA GLU A 369 -7.76 0.59 24.46
C GLU A 369 -8.45 1.90 24.08
N GLU A 370 -7.74 3.03 24.16
CA GLU A 370 -8.29 4.35 23.86
C GLU A 370 -8.77 4.44 22.42
N ALA A 371 -7.93 4.04 21.46
CA ALA A 371 -8.28 4.06 20.04
C ALA A 371 -9.51 3.19 19.71
N HIS A 372 -9.66 2.01 20.32
CA HIS A 372 -10.85 1.19 20.12
C HIS A 372 -12.11 1.81 20.76
N ARG A 373 -11.98 2.47 21.91
CA ARG A 373 -13.08 3.21 22.54
C ARG A 373 -13.58 4.36 21.67
N GLU A 374 -12.66 5.16 21.11
CA GLU A 374 -12.98 6.25 20.18
C GLU A 374 -13.77 5.75 18.98
N ILE A 375 -13.39 4.60 18.41
CA ILE A 375 -14.16 3.97 17.32
C ILE A 375 -15.57 3.60 17.77
N GLY A 376 -15.75 3.09 19.00
CA GLY A 376 -17.05 2.77 19.55
C GLY A 376 -17.97 4.00 19.70
N GLN A 377 -17.42 5.15 20.07
CA GLN A 377 -18.12 6.43 20.15
C GLN A 377 -18.49 6.95 18.75
N LEU A 378 -17.53 6.93 17.81
CA LEU A 378 -17.73 7.36 16.44
C LEU A 378 -18.85 6.60 15.73
N LEU A 379 -18.99 5.28 15.97
CA LEU A 379 -20.09 4.49 15.42
C LEU A 379 -21.46 5.03 15.84
N ALA A 380 -21.59 5.48 17.09
CA ALA A 380 -22.83 6.07 17.57
C ALA A 380 -23.10 7.45 16.94
N GLU A 381 -22.06 8.28 16.85
CA GLU A 381 -22.14 9.61 16.23
C GLU A 381 -22.55 9.52 14.75
N GLU A 382 -22.03 8.52 14.03
CA GLU A 382 -22.34 8.27 12.62
C GLU A 382 -23.65 7.50 12.40
N GLY A 383 -24.41 7.21 13.47
CA GLY A 383 -25.74 6.63 13.40
C GLY A 383 -25.79 5.15 13.00
N TYR A 384 -24.80 4.38 13.40
CA TYR A 384 -24.84 2.92 13.29
C TYR A 384 -25.89 2.34 14.23
N SER A 385 -26.50 1.22 13.84
CA SER A 385 -27.55 0.54 14.64
C SER A 385 -27.00 -0.70 15.34
N VAL A 386 -26.10 -1.44 14.67
CA VAL A 386 -25.61 -2.73 15.14
C VAL A 386 -24.09 -2.81 14.93
N VAL A 387 -23.40 -3.35 15.93
CA VAL A 387 -21.97 -3.53 15.92
C VAL A 387 -21.62 -4.96 16.29
N PHE A 388 -20.94 -5.65 15.38
CA PHE A 388 -20.31 -6.94 15.65
C PHE A 388 -18.82 -6.73 15.82
N THR A 389 -18.21 -7.39 16.80
CA THR A 389 -16.79 -7.28 17.07
C THR A 389 -16.12 -8.65 17.16
N PHE A 390 -14.89 -8.76 16.65
CA PHE A 390 -14.03 -9.93 16.67
C PHE A 390 -12.62 -9.56 17.11
N GLY A 391 -12.15 -10.18 18.19
CA GLY A 391 -10.87 -9.92 18.81
C GLY A 391 -10.99 -9.34 20.22
N ASP A 392 -9.87 -9.33 20.95
CA ASP A 392 -9.86 -8.91 22.35
C ASP A 392 -9.97 -7.40 22.52
N ALA A 393 -9.25 -6.64 21.71
CA ALA A 393 -9.27 -5.17 21.75
C ALA A 393 -10.56 -4.59 21.16
N ALA A 394 -11.16 -5.23 20.16
CA ALA A 394 -12.46 -4.84 19.60
C ALA A 394 -13.60 -4.92 20.62
N ALA A 395 -13.40 -5.63 21.76
CA ALA A 395 -14.33 -5.60 22.88
C ALA A 395 -14.52 -4.19 23.46
N PHE A 396 -13.52 -3.32 23.38
CA PHE A 396 -13.65 -1.92 23.81
C PHE A 396 -14.56 -1.13 22.86
N ILE A 397 -14.53 -1.41 21.55
CA ILE A 397 -15.52 -0.86 20.59
C ILE A 397 -16.92 -1.24 21.02
N ALA A 398 -17.18 -2.55 21.22
CA ALA A 398 -18.52 -3.02 21.62
C ALA A 398 -18.98 -2.40 22.95
N LYS A 399 -18.07 -2.23 23.92
CA LYS A 399 -18.40 -1.65 25.22
C LYS A 399 -18.85 -0.19 25.09
N GLU A 400 -18.14 0.64 24.32
CA GLU A 400 -18.53 2.05 24.14
C GLU A 400 -19.77 2.19 23.27
N ALA A 401 -19.89 1.44 22.16
CA ALA A 401 -21.05 1.40 21.33
C ALA A 401 -22.33 1.02 22.12
N LYS A 402 -22.20 0.02 23.01
CA LYS A 402 -23.32 -0.38 23.92
C LYS A 402 -23.71 0.71 24.90
N LYS A 403 -22.76 1.44 25.48
CA LYS A 403 -23.04 2.59 26.36
C LYS A 403 -23.81 3.69 25.63
N ALA A 404 -23.52 3.87 24.34
CA ALA A 404 -24.20 4.82 23.47
C ALA A 404 -25.56 4.32 22.95
N GLY A 405 -25.99 3.11 23.34
CA GLY A 405 -27.30 2.54 23.01
C GLY A 405 -27.34 1.68 21.74
N LEU A 406 -26.23 1.37 21.13
CA LEU A 406 -26.19 0.49 19.95
C LEU A 406 -26.37 -0.98 20.35
N THR A 407 -26.98 -1.77 19.47
CA THR A 407 -27.00 -3.24 19.61
C THR A 407 -25.61 -3.81 19.31
N THR A 408 -25.05 -4.61 20.23
CA THR A 408 -23.67 -5.10 20.10
C THR A 408 -23.58 -6.61 20.26
N PHE A 409 -22.77 -7.25 19.40
CA PHE A 409 -22.46 -8.68 19.45
C PHE A 409 -20.93 -8.85 19.50
N ARG A 410 -20.44 -9.61 20.48
CA ARG A 410 -19.04 -10.07 20.53
C ARG A 410 -18.99 -11.48 19.99
N CYS A 411 -18.16 -11.71 18.98
CA CYS A 411 -18.03 -12.97 18.28
C CYS A 411 -16.61 -13.54 18.45
N ASN A 412 -16.49 -14.86 18.50
CA ASN A 412 -15.22 -15.56 18.67
C ASN A 412 -14.71 -16.16 17.33
N SER A 413 -15.51 -16.00 16.26
CA SER A 413 -15.12 -16.44 14.90
C SER A 413 -15.90 -15.66 13.86
N HIS A 414 -15.40 -15.70 12.60
CA HIS A 414 -16.08 -15.15 11.42
C HIS A 414 -17.42 -15.81 11.20
N LEU A 415 -17.48 -17.13 11.37
CA LEU A 415 -18.70 -17.93 11.26
C LEU A 415 -19.76 -17.54 12.28
N GLU A 416 -19.38 -17.33 13.55
CA GLU A 416 -20.30 -16.87 14.60
C GLU A 416 -20.86 -15.47 14.27
N MET A 417 -20.00 -14.58 13.76
CA MET A 417 -20.41 -13.24 13.35
C MET A 417 -21.43 -13.26 12.21
N ALA A 418 -21.20 -14.08 11.18
CA ALA A 418 -22.11 -14.25 10.06
C ALA A 418 -23.44 -14.88 10.49
N ASN A 419 -23.43 -15.90 11.38
CA ASN A 419 -24.65 -16.50 11.92
C ASN A 419 -25.47 -15.50 12.73
N ALA A 420 -24.83 -14.77 13.66
CA ALA A 420 -25.50 -13.76 14.46
C ALA A 420 -26.08 -12.61 13.61
N TYR A 421 -25.44 -12.27 12.49
CA TYR A 421 -25.99 -11.33 11.53
C TYR A 421 -27.20 -11.92 10.78
N SER A 422 -27.13 -13.18 10.33
CA SER A 422 -28.25 -13.83 9.62
C SER A 422 -29.53 -13.84 10.45
N ASP A 423 -29.44 -14.01 11.78
CA ASP A 423 -30.58 -14.00 12.69
C ASP A 423 -31.30 -12.65 12.78
N ILE A 424 -30.61 -11.54 12.43
CA ILE A 424 -31.15 -10.18 12.54
C ILE A 424 -31.14 -9.41 11.22
N ARG A 425 -30.74 -10.06 10.11
CA ARG A 425 -30.64 -9.45 8.79
C ARG A 425 -31.95 -8.78 8.37
N GLU A 426 -31.82 -7.59 7.80
CA GLU A 426 -32.95 -6.88 7.21
C GLU A 426 -32.61 -6.39 5.80
N LYS A 427 -33.64 -6.35 4.96
CA LYS A 427 -33.54 -5.77 3.63
C LYS A 427 -33.11 -4.31 3.68
N GLY A 428 -32.06 -3.96 2.95
CA GLY A 428 -31.52 -2.61 2.88
C GLY A 428 -30.44 -2.33 3.91
N ASP A 429 -29.89 -3.38 4.58
CA ASP A 429 -28.71 -3.23 5.42
C ASP A 429 -27.50 -2.78 4.59
N VAL A 430 -26.71 -1.85 5.14
CA VAL A 430 -25.38 -1.49 4.66
C VAL A 430 -24.35 -1.84 5.73
N ILE A 431 -23.34 -2.61 5.34
CA ILE A 431 -22.44 -3.30 6.27
C ILE A 431 -21.00 -2.88 6.00
N LEU A 432 -20.31 -2.35 7.01
CA LEU A 432 -18.84 -2.18 6.97
C LEU A 432 -18.17 -3.42 7.54
N VAL A 433 -17.22 -4.01 6.79
CA VAL A 433 -16.36 -5.08 7.27
C VAL A 433 -14.91 -4.59 7.26
N LYS A 434 -14.27 -4.49 8.45
CA LYS A 434 -12.90 -4.00 8.59
C LYS A 434 -12.20 -4.55 9.83
N GLY A 435 -10.88 -4.78 9.71
CA GLY A 435 -9.99 -5.19 10.79
C GLY A 435 -8.55 -5.35 10.32
N SER A 436 -7.63 -5.50 11.23
CA SER A 436 -6.22 -5.71 10.90
C SER A 436 -6.00 -7.00 10.12
N ARG A 437 -4.96 -7.01 9.26
CA ARG A 437 -4.69 -8.11 8.31
C ARG A 437 -4.62 -9.49 8.99
N GLY A 438 -4.10 -9.56 10.22
CA GLY A 438 -3.99 -10.79 11.00
C GLY A 438 -5.33 -11.47 11.29
N LEU A 439 -6.42 -10.69 11.37
CA LEU A 439 -7.75 -11.22 11.66
C LEU A 439 -8.49 -11.74 10.42
N ARG A 440 -8.04 -11.43 9.21
CA ARG A 440 -8.63 -11.91 7.94
C ARG A 440 -10.14 -11.67 7.85
N MET A 441 -10.56 -10.44 8.11
CA MET A 441 -11.99 -10.08 8.16
C MET A 441 -12.73 -10.28 6.83
N GLU A 442 -12.04 -10.42 5.71
CA GLU A 442 -12.64 -10.81 4.41
C GLU A 442 -13.43 -12.12 4.49
N ARG A 443 -13.07 -13.02 5.40
CA ARG A 443 -13.82 -14.26 5.62
C ARG A 443 -15.25 -14.03 6.10
N VAL A 444 -15.50 -12.95 6.84
CA VAL A 444 -16.87 -12.58 7.22
C VAL A 444 -17.71 -12.30 5.99
N VAL A 445 -17.15 -11.63 4.98
CA VAL A 445 -17.84 -11.34 3.72
C VAL A 445 -18.19 -12.63 2.98
N GLU A 446 -17.26 -13.58 2.94
CA GLU A 446 -17.48 -14.92 2.35
C GLU A 446 -18.59 -15.66 3.11
N GLU A 447 -18.51 -15.74 4.44
CA GLU A 447 -19.49 -16.43 5.29
C GLU A 447 -20.90 -15.80 5.22
N VAL A 448 -21.02 -14.49 5.09
CA VAL A 448 -22.31 -13.80 4.90
C VAL A 448 -22.91 -14.17 3.55
N LYS A 449 -22.11 -14.24 2.48
CA LYS A 449 -22.58 -14.63 1.14
C LYS A 449 -23.00 -16.09 1.05
N ASP A 450 -22.33 -16.98 1.76
CA ASP A 450 -22.65 -18.42 1.73
C ASP A 450 -23.98 -18.76 2.43
N ARG A 451 -24.58 -17.79 3.16
CA ARG A 451 -25.82 -17.96 3.96
C ARG A 451 -27.02 -17.17 3.44
N GLY A 452 -26.83 -16.34 2.45
CA GLY A 452 -27.90 -15.57 1.77
C GLY A 452 -28.53 -16.37 0.63
#